data_a930d2996f58b1f0eeebe636036abeaa
#
_entry.id   a930d2996f58b1f0eeebe636036abeaa
#
_cell.length_a   1.000
_cell.length_b   1.000
_cell.length_c   1.000
_cell.angle_alpha   90.00
_cell.angle_beta   90.00
_cell.angle_gamma   90.00
#
_symmetry.space_group_name_H-M   'P 1'
#
loop_
_entity.id
_entity.type
_entity.pdbx_description
1 polymer ?
#
loop_
_entity_poly.entity_id
_entity_poly.type
_entity_poly.pdbx_seq_one_letter_code
_entity_poly.pdbx_strand_id
1 'polypeptide(L)'
;SLILEKKINEYLKFLYLSNAKIIIEEKVLDFSGFDEVKFELNGVSLDTISSGEYNRLRLALLTSMSEFDIVDNGILFLDEIDANLSGKESDAISKVLKKLSNSYQIFAISHQPQLTSSADQHFLVDKINGKSLVKELNNKERINEIARMISGEKVTLEALDFAKNLLKS
;
A
#
# COMPACT_ATOMS: atom_id res chain seq x y z
N SER A 1 -23.02 8.21 3.35
CA SER A 1 -22.32 7.22 2.51
C SER A 1 -21.79 7.82 1.19
N LEU A 2 -22.59 8.64 0.48
CA LEU A 2 -22.21 9.19 -0.85
C LEU A 2 -20.88 9.98 -0.87
N ILE A 3 -20.58 10.74 0.18
CA ILE A 3 -19.34 11.54 0.25
C ILE A 3 -18.13 10.59 0.39
N LEU A 4 -18.21 9.60 1.27
CA LEU A 4 -17.16 8.61 1.47
C LEU A 4 -16.96 7.75 0.20
N GLU A 5 -18.05 7.29 -0.42
CA GLU A 5 -18.02 6.52 -1.66
C GLU A 5 -17.31 7.29 -2.79
N LYS A 6 -17.66 8.58 -2.96
CA LYS A 6 -16.99 9.44 -3.94
C LYS A 6 -15.49 9.53 -3.68
N LYS A 7 -15.10 9.71 -2.42
CA LYS A 7 -13.69 9.84 -2.04
C LYS A 7 -12.91 8.56 -2.24
N ILE A 8 -13.49 7.41 -1.85
CA ILE A 8 -12.90 6.09 -2.12
C ILE A 8 -12.66 5.92 -3.62
N ASN A 9 -13.65 6.25 -4.46
CA ASN A 9 -13.55 6.11 -5.92
C ASN A 9 -12.48 7.02 -6.55
N GLU A 10 -12.21 8.20 -5.99
CA GLU A 10 -11.07 9.03 -6.40
C GLU A 10 -9.74 8.29 -6.19
N TYR A 11 -9.55 7.65 -5.02
CA TYR A 11 -8.35 6.85 -4.74
C TYR A 11 -8.29 5.56 -5.55
N LEU A 12 -9.41 4.86 -5.75
CA LEU A 12 -9.46 3.64 -6.56
C LEU A 12 -9.03 3.91 -8.00
N LYS A 13 -9.52 4.99 -8.59
CA LYS A 13 -9.08 5.41 -9.92
C LYS A 13 -7.58 5.67 -9.99
N PHE A 14 -7.02 6.32 -8.97
CA PHE A 14 -5.58 6.55 -8.87
C PHE A 14 -4.79 5.25 -8.69
N LEU A 15 -5.37 4.26 -7.99
CA LEU A 15 -4.81 2.93 -7.76
C LEU A 15 -5.11 1.94 -8.91
N TYR A 16 -5.57 2.40 -10.06
CA TYR A 16 -5.91 1.57 -11.23
C TYR A 16 -6.96 0.50 -10.93
N LEU A 17 -7.96 0.82 -10.09
CA LEU A 17 -9.09 -0.03 -9.81
C LEU A 17 -10.39 0.54 -10.36
N SER A 18 -11.35 -0.36 -10.57
CA SER A 18 -12.73 -0.02 -10.89
C SER A 18 -13.43 0.63 -9.71
N ASN A 19 -14.59 1.24 -9.97
CA ASN A 19 -15.36 1.91 -8.94
C ASN A 19 -15.90 0.93 -7.90
N ALA A 20 -15.84 1.34 -6.64
CA ALA A 20 -16.55 0.70 -5.55
C ALA A 20 -17.91 1.35 -5.32
N LYS A 21 -18.84 0.56 -4.80
CA LYS A 21 -20.16 0.98 -4.32
C LYS A 21 -20.34 0.57 -2.88
N ILE A 22 -20.88 1.46 -2.08
CA ILE A 22 -21.26 1.19 -0.70
C ILE A 22 -22.77 1.00 -0.66
N ILE A 23 -23.20 -0.20 -0.30
CA ILE A 23 -24.61 -0.58 -0.17
C ILE A 23 -24.92 -0.68 1.30
N ILE A 24 -25.98 -0.02 1.73
CA ILE A 24 -26.50 -0.08 3.10
C ILE A 24 -27.88 -0.73 3.01
N GLU A 25 -28.03 -1.88 3.65
CA GLU A 25 -29.28 -2.64 3.71
C GLU A 25 -29.75 -2.76 5.15
N GLU A 26 -31.06 -2.65 5.36
CA GLU A 26 -31.65 -2.92 6.66
C GLU A 26 -31.64 -4.43 6.94
N LYS A 27 -31.29 -4.80 8.16
CA LYS A 27 -31.34 -6.19 8.64
C LYS A 27 -32.10 -6.26 9.99
N VAL A 28 -32.36 -7.49 10.43
CA VAL A 28 -32.89 -7.72 11.78
C VAL A 28 -31.88 -7.19 12.81
N LEU A 29 -32.37 -6.43 13.77
CA LEU A 29 -31.55 -5.86 14.85
C LEU A 29 -30.75 -6.96 15.57
N ASP A 30 -29.45 -6.79 15.60
CA ASP A 30 -28.50 -7.61 16.36
C ASP A 30 -27.49 -6.72 17.11
N PHE A 31 -26.44 -7.33 17.68
CA PHE A 31 -25.39 -6.62 18.42
C PHE A 31 -24.60 -5.60 17.55
N SER A 32 -24.66 -5.70 16.22
CA SER A 32 -24.02 -4.78 15.28
C SER A 32 -24.95 -3.69 14.73
N GLY A 33 -26.22 -3.68 15.14
CA GLY A 33 -27.21 -2.67 14.76
C GLY A 33 -28.22 -3.12 13.72
N PHE A 34 -28.92 -2.17 13.10
CA PHE A 34 -29.95 -2.39 12.07
C PHE A 34 -29.39 -2.43 10.64
N ASP A 35 -28.20 -1.84 10.43
CA ASP A 35 -27.66 -1.68 9.09
C ASP A 35 -26.59 -2.72 8.80
N GLU A 36 -26.65 -3.31 7.62
CA GLU A 36 -25.58 -4.08 7.02
C GLU A 36 -24.89 -3.26 5.94
N VAL A 37 -23.57 -3.10 6.06
CA VAL A 37 -22.78 -2.36 5.08
C VAL A 37 -22.03 -3.35 4.18
N LYS A 38 -22.34 -3.32 2.89
CA LYS A 38 -21.71 -4.14 1.88
C LYS A 38 -20.88 -3.27 0.93
N PHE A 39 -19.77 -3.80 0.48
CA PHE A 39 -18.96 -3.20 -0.56
C PHE A 39 -18.99 -4.07 -1.82
N GLU A 40 -19.18 -3.43 -2.94
CA GLU A 40 -19.00 -4.03 -4.26
C GLU A 40 -17.88 -3.30 -4.99
N LEU A 41 -17.05 -4.06 -5.72
CA LEU A 41 -16.06 -3.52 -6.64
C LEU A 41 -16.44 -3.93 -8.05
N ASN A 42 -16.71 -2.96 -8.94
CA ASN A 42 -17.20 -3.24 -10.30
C ASN A 42 -18.47 -4.12 -10.35
N GLY A 43 -19.36 -3.97 -9.38
CA GLY A 43 -20.61 -4.74 -9.30
C GLY A 43 -20.47 -6.20 -8.83
N VAL A 44 -19.30 -6.57 -8.29
CA VAL A 44 -19.08 -7.90 -7.69
C VAL A 44 -18.75 -7.76 -6.21
N SER A 45 -19.16 -8.77 -5.43
CA SER A 45 -18.87 -8.83 -3.99
C SER A 45 -17.37 -8.96 -3.72
N LEU A 46 -16.92 -8.41 -2.59
CA LEU A 46 -15.52 -8.48 -2.16
C LEU A 46 -15.00 -9.92 -1.98
N ASP A 47 -15.88 -10.89 -1.77
CA ASP A 47 -15.48 -12.30 -1.61
C ASP A 47 -14.91 -12.91 -2.89
N THR A 48 -15.10 -12.25 -4.04
CA THR A 48 -14.72 -12.75 -5.36
C THR A 48 -13.54 -11.99 -5.97
N ILE A 49 -13.08 -10.91 -5.35
CA ILE A 49 -11.96 -10.11 -5.85
C ILE A 49 -10.60 -10.70 -5.45
N SER A 50 -9.56 -10.36 -6.19
CA SER A 50 -8.19 -10.78 -5.88
C SER A 50 -7.66 -10.10 -4.60
N SER A 51 -6.66 -10.72 -3.95
CA SER A 51 -6.00 -10.14 -2.77
C SER A 51 -5.39 -8.76 -3.07
N GLY A 52 -4.84 -8.57 -4.27
CA GLY A 52 -4.28 -7.28 -4.69
C GLY A 52 -5.35 -6.19 -4.85
N GLU A 53 -6.53 -6.53 -5.39
CA GLU A 53 -7.67 -5.61 -5.47
C GLU A 53 -8.20 -5.26 -4.07
N TYR A 54 -8.34 -6.28 -3.22
CA TYR A 54 -8.77 -6.08 -1.83
C TYR A 54 -7.82 -5.16 -1.06
N ASN A 55 -6.51 -5.36 -1.15
CA ASN A 55 -5.52 -4.53 -0.50
C ASN A 55 -5.56 -3.07 -1.00
N ARG A 56 -5.73 -2.85 -2.30
CA ARG A 56 -5.87 -1.50 -2.86
C ARG A 56 -7.18 -0.82 -2.45
N LEU A 57 -8.29 -1.56 -2.40
CA LEU A 57 -9.57 -1.05 -1.87
C LEU A 57 -9.44 -0.66 -0.39
N ARG A 58 -8.82 -1.52 0.41
CA ARG A 58 -8.54 -1.23 1.83
C ARG A 58 -7.69 0.02 2.00
N LEU A 59 -6.65 0.18 1.18
CA LEU A 59 -5.78 1.35 1.19
C LEU A 59 -6.56 2.62 0.80
N ALA A 60 -7.40 2.57 -0.24
CA ALA A 60 -8.26 3.67 -0.65
C ALA A 60 -9.24 4.07 0.47
N LEU A 61 -9.83 3.09 1.16
CA LEU A 61 -10.73 3.32 2.29
C LEU A 61 -10.00 4.01 3.45
N LEU A 62 -8.86 3.46 3.89
CA LEU A 62 -8.07 4.03 5.00
C LEU A 62 -7.62 5.45 4.70
N THR A 63 -7.16 5.71 3.47
CA THR A 63 -6.72 7.05 3.07
C THR A 63 -7.89 8.02 2.99
N SER A 64 -9.06 7.57 2.52
CA SER A 64 -10.27 8.39 2.52
C SER A 64 -10.72 8.73 3.95
N MET A 65 -10.67 7.76 4.85
CA MET A 65 -11.05 7.97 6.25
C MET A 65 -10.10 8.92 6.98
N SER A 66 -8.80 8.87 6.71
CA SER A 66 -7.82 9.78 7.30
C SER A 66 -8.05 11.25 6.93
N GLU A 67 -8.65 11.52 5.77
CA GLU A 67 -9.00 12.88 5.35
C GLU A 67 -10.24 13.46 6.07
N PHE A 68 -11.03 12.63 6.72
CA PHE A 68 -12.19 13.07 7.51
C PHE A 68 -11.87 13.24 9.01
N ASP A 69 -10.61 13.21 9.39
CA ASP A 69 -10.16 13.27 10.80
C ASP A 69 -10.83 12.20 11.71
N ILE A 70 -11.29 11.11 11.09
CA ILE A 70 -12.02 10.04 11.81
C ILE A 70 -11.04 9.14 12.59
N VAL A 71 -9.76 9.17 12.20
CA VAL A 71 -8.74 8.29 12.80
C VAL A 71 -7.52 9.13 13.17
N ASP A 72 -7.27 9.23 14.47
CA ASP A 72 -6.04 9.84 15.00
C ASP A 72 -4.92 8.80 15.10
N ASN A 73 -3.73 9.22 14.62
CA ASN A 73 -2.40 8.68 14.92
C ASN A 73 -2.34 7.19 15.28
N GLY A 74 -2.34 6.33 14.28
CA GLY A 74 -2.21 4.88 14.46
C GLY A 74 -0.92 4.32 13.88
N ILE A 75 -0.73 3.01 14.06
CA ILE A 75 0.33 2.25 13.43
C ILE A 75 -0.31 1.29 12.43
N LEU A 76 0.20 1.26 11.20
CA LEU A 76 -0.22 0.32 10.17
C LEU A 76 0.92 -0.64 9.84
N PHE A 77 0.62 -1.94 9.89
CA PHE A 77 1.49 -2.99 9.38
C PHE A 77 0.88 -3.51 8.07
N LEU A 78 1.64 -3.38 6.99
CA LEU A 78 1.22 -3.77 5.65
C LEU A 78 2.18 -4.84 5.13
N ASP A 79 1.66 -6.05 5.01
CA ASP A 79 2.41 -7.19 4.48
C ASP A 79 1.93 -7.50 3.06
N GLU A 80 2.88 -7.75 2.16
CA GLU A 80 2.64 -8.11 0.76
C GLU A 80 1.67 -7.17 0.00
N ILE A 81 1.66 -5.87 0.34
CA ILE A 81 0.75 -4.90 -0.28
C ILE A 81 0.99 -4.72 -1.78
N ASP A 82 2.16 -5.11 -2.24
CA ASP A 82 2.65 -5.00 -3.61
C ASP A 82 2.68 -6.34 -4.36
N ALA A 83 2.06 -7.38 -3.83
CA ALA A 83 1.97 -8.68 -4.50
C ALA A 83 1.25 -8.56 -5.86
N ASN A 84 1.87 -9.10 -6.91
CA ASN A 84 1.33 -9.16 -8.27
C ASN A 84 1.05 -7.80 -8.93
N LEU A 85 1.74 -6.74 -8.54
CA LEU A 85 1.58 -5.40 -9.09
C LEU A 85 2.57 -5.11 -10.22
N SER A 86 2.13 -4.33 -11.20
CA SER A 86 3.02 -3.69 -12.16
C SER A 86 3.78 -2.51 -11.52
N GLY A 87 4.88 -2.06 -12.17
CA GLY A 87 5.62 -0.91 -11.68
C GLY A 87 4.80 0.38 -11.56
N LYS A 88 3.78 0.57 -12.43
CA LYS A 88 2.88 1.74 -12.37
C LYS A 88 1.94 1.67 -11.16
N GLU A 89 1.42 0.50 -10.85
CA GLU A 89 0.56 0.29 -9.68
C GLU A 89 1.36 0.45 -8.38
N SER A 90 2.60 -0.06 -8.34
CA SER A 90 3.51 0.11 -7.20
C SER A 90 3.85 1.59 -6.95
N ASP A 91 4.08 2.39 -8.01
CA ASP A 91 4.27 3.84 -7.90
C ASP A 91 3.02 4.54 -7.35
N ALA A 92 1.84 4.16 -7.81
CA ALA A 92 0.59 4.73 -7.30
C ALA A 92 0.38 4.38 -5.82
N ILE A 93 0.62 3.13 -5.41
CA ILE A 93 0.54 2.71 -4.01
C ILE A 93 1.55 3.48 -3.16
N SER A 94 2.79 3.66 -3.62
CA SER A 94 3.82 4.38 -2.87
C SER A 94 3.38 5.82 -2.56
N LYS A 95 2.76 6.51 -3.52
CA LYS A 95 2.22 7.88 -3.34
C LYS A 95 1.06 7.92 -2.35
N VAL A 96 0.17 6.93 -2.39
CA VAL A 96 -0.94 6.83 -1.43
C VAL A 96 -0.42 6.53 -0.03
N LEU A 97 0.55 5.61 0.12
CA LEU A 97 1.19 5.35 1.40
C LEU A 97 1.93 6.58 1.95
N LYS A 98 2.63 7.32 1.10
CA LYS A 98 3.29 8.57 1.51
C LYS A 98 2.28 9.61 2.00
N LYS A 99 1.10 9.71 1.38
CA LYS A 99 0.03 10.56 1.86
C LYS A 99 -0.53 10.07 3.20
N LEU A 100 -0.78 8.77 3.32
CA LEU A 100 -1.32 8.14 4.52
C LEU A 100 -0.33 8.24 5.71
N SER A 101 0.99 8.31 5.44
CA SER A 101 2.01 8.45 6.47
C SER A 101 1.98 9.80 7.21
N ASN A 102 1.21 10.78 6.74
CA ASN A 102 0.95 12.00 7.48
C ASN A 102 0.04 11.77 8.71
N SER A 103 -0.79 10.70 8.69
CA SER A 103 -1.71 10.36 9.77
C SER A 103 -1.34 9.08 10.51
N TYR A 104 -0.48 8.24 9.91
CA TYR A 104 -0.11 6.94 10.47
C TYR A 104 1.39 6.71 10.41
N GLN A 105 1.93 6.02 11.41
CA GLN A 105 3.23 5.37 11.26
C GLN A 105 3.04 4.07 10.47
N ILE A 106 3.70 3.94 9.32
CA ILE A 106 3.51 2.80 8.41
C ILE A 106 4.75 1.92 8.40
N PHE A 107 4.55 0.63 8.67
CA PHE A 107 5.52 -0.44 8.43
C PHE A 107 5.03 -1.27 7.25
N ALA A 108 5.76 -1.24 6.13
CA ALA A 108 5.41 -2.01 4.94
C ALA A 108 6.52 -3.01 4.61
N ILE A 109 6.12 -4.24 4.33
CA ILE A 109 7.01 -5.27 3.79
C ILE A 109 6.80 -5.29 2.28
N SER A 110 7.87 -5.08 1.53
CA SER A 110 7.83 -4.94 0.08
C SER A 110 9.07 -5.52 -0.59
N HIS A 111 8.87 -6.02 -1.80
CA HIS A 111 9.94 -6.42 -2.72
C HIS A 111 9.99 -5.54 -3.98
N GLN A 112 9.20 -4.47 -4.03
CA GLN A 112 9.13 -3.54 -5.15
C GLN A 112 10.03 -2.32 -4.94
N PRO A 113 10.97 -2.03 -5.88
CA PRO A 113 11.87 -0.89 -5.78
C PRO A 113 11.16 0.46 -5.63
N GLN A 114 10.02 0.64 -6.32
CA GLN A 114 9.23 1.87 -6.30
C GLN A 114 8.68 2.15 -4.90
N LEU A 115 8.13 1.11 -4.24
CA LEU A 115 7.58 1.25 -2.90
C LEU A 115 8.70 1.49 -1.88
N THR A 116 9.75 0.69 -1.94
CA THR A 116 10.90 0.76 -1.04
C THR A 116 11.61 2.11 -1.11
N SER A 117 11.72 2.71 -2.30
CA SER A 117 12.39 4.02 -2.48
C SER A 117 11.63 5.17 -1.82
N SER A 118 10.30 5.09 -1.71
CA SER A 118 9.46 6.15 -1.15
C SER A 118 9.46 6.21 0.39
N ALA A 119 9.98 5.18 1.05
CA ALA A 119 10.01 5.10 2.52
C ALA A 119 11.02 6.09 3.12
N ASP A 120 10.71 6.64 4.30
CA ASP A 120 11.63 7.52 5.05
C ASP A 120 12.80 6.72 5.63
N GLN A 121 12.52 5.49 6.11
CA GLN A 121 13.51 4.54 6.62
C GLN A 121 13.41 3.22 5.87
N HIS A 122 14.55 2.58 5.65
CA HIS A 122 14.63 1.29 4.98
C HIS A 122 15.39 0.29 5.85
N PHE A 123 14.72 -0.79 6.19
CA PHE A 123 15.29 -1.90 6.95
C PHE A 123 15.46 -3.12 6.04
N LEU A 124 16.69 -3.63 5.97
CA LEU A 124 16.99 -4.89 5.30
C LEU A 124 16.87 -6.04 6.31
N VAL A 125 16.08 -7.03 5.95
CA VAL A 125 16.00 -8.29 6.70
C VAL A 125 16.80 -9.35 5.94
N ASP A 126 17.84 -9.86 6.55
CA ASP A 126 18.72 -10.88 5.97
C ASP A 126 18.79 -12.12 6.88
N LYS A 127 19.12 -13.26 6.29
CA LYS A 127 19.25 -14.51 7.03
C LYS A 127 20.70 -15.00 7.01
N ILE A 128 21.40 -14.82 8.13
CA ILE A 128 22.81 -15.23 8.29
C ILE A 128 22.89 -16.36 9.31
N ASN A 129 23.48 -17.50 8.92
CA ASN A 129 23.65 -18.68 9.78
C ASN A 129 22.34 -19.13 10.47
N GLY A 130 21.21 -19.09 9.73
CA GLY A 130 19.91 -19.51 10.23
C GLY A 130 19.21 -18.52 11.15
N LYS A 131 19.80 -17.35 11.42
CA LYS A 131 19.21 -16.25 12.21
C LYS A 131 18.82 -15.12 11.31
N SER A 132 17.62 -14.57 11.51
CA SER A 132 17.19 -13.34 10.84
C SER A 132 17.84 -12.13 11.54
N LEU A 133 18.46 -11.28 10.75
CA LEU A 133 19.05 -10.02 11.18
C LEU A 133 18.34 -8.87 10.50
N VAL A 134 18.10 -7.79 11.24
CA VAL A 134 17.49 -6.56 10.73
C VAL A 134 18.52 -5.46 10.81
N LYS A 135 18.71 -4.74 9.70
CA LYS A 135 19.65 -3.63 9.60
C LYS A 135 18.96 -2.43 8.98
N GLU A 136 19.03 -1.27 9.62
CA GLU A 136 18.67 0.00 9.00
C GLU A 136 19.76 0.41 7.99
N LEU A 137 19.34 0.76 6.78
CA LEU A 137 20.22 1.13 5.69
C LEU A 137 20.44 2.65 5.63
N ASN A 138 21.69 3.06 5.52
CA ASN A 138 22.02 4.44 5.18
C ASN A 138 21.76 4.72 3.68
N ASN A 139 21.83 5.97 3.24
CA ASN A 139 21.51 6.37 1.86
C ASN A 139 22.31 5.61 0.80
N LYS A 140 23.59 5.34 1.03
CA LYS A 140 24.43 4.59 0.08
C LYS A 140 24.01 3.12 0.01
N GLU A 141 23.71 2.53 1.16
CA GLU A 141 23.24 1.15 1.27
C GLU A 141 21.85 1.00 0.64
N ARG A 142 20.95 1.99 0.82
CA ARG A 142 19.63 2.03 0.17
C ARG A 142 19.75 2.00 -1.35
N ILE A 143 20.64 2.82 -1.93
CA ILE A 143 20.88 2.82 -3.38
C ILE A 143 21.30 1.43 -3.87
N ASN A 144 22.24 0.80 -3.16
CA ASN A 144 22.72 -0.52 -3.53
C ASN A 144 21.64 -1.60 -3.40
N GLU A 145 20.85 -1.57 -2.34
CA GLU A 145 19.78 -2.55 -2.13
C GLU A 145 18.66 -2.38 -3.16
N ILE A 146 18.22 -1.16 -3.44
CA ILE A 146 17.23 -0.89 -4.49
C ILE A 146 17.77 -1.33 -5.87
N ALA A 147 19.04 -1.09 -6.18
CA ALA A 147 19.66 -1.56 -7.40
C ALA A 147 19.71 -3.10 -7.46
N ARG A 148 19.98 -3.77 -6.34
CA ARG A 148 19.90 -5.24 -6.22
C ARG A 148 18.47 -5.76 -6.46
N MET A 149 17.45 -5.07 -5.94
CA MET A 149 16.04 -5.44 -6.18
C MET A 149 15.67 -5.32 -7.67
N ILE A 150 16.30 -4.41 -8.41
CA ILE A 150 16.06 -4.19 -9.85
C ILE A 150 16.77 -5.23 -10.72
N SER A 151 18.06 -5.50 -10.45
CA SER A 151 18.93 -6.30 -11.34
C SER A 151 19.30 -7.69 -10.79
N GLY A 152 18.84 -8.03 -9.57
CA GLY A 152 19.24 -9.25 -8.87
C GLY A 152 20.65 -9.14 -8.26
N GLU A 153 21.30 -10.28 -8.03
CA GLU A 153 22.58 -10.33 -7.31
C GLU A 153 23.73 -9.55 -8.02
N LYS A 154 23.68 -9.45 -9.36
CA LYS A 154 24.68 -8.67 -10.13
C LYS A 154 24.15 -7.26 -10.35
N VAL A 155 24.56 -6.36 -9.46
CA VAL A 155 24.19 -4.94 -9.58
C VAL A 155 24.88 -4.31 -10.78
N THR A 156 24.09 -3.75 -11.72
CA THR A 156 24.58 -3.05 -12.91
C THR A 156 24.65 -1.55 -12.69
N LEU A 157 25.39 -0.83 -13.55
CA LEU A 157 25.47 0.63 -13.49
C LEU A 157 24.10 1.29 -13.78
N GLU A 158 23.35 0.72 -14.72
CA GLU A 158 22.02 1.19 -15.09
C GLU A 158 21.05 1.03 -13.89
N ALA A 159 21.13 -0.09 -13.16
CA ALA A 159 20.32 -0.32 -11.97
C ALA A 159 20.66 0.68 -10.84
N LEU A 160 21.96 0.99 -10.67
CA LEU A 160 22.39 2.01 -9.70
C LEU A 160 21.87 3.41 -10.05
N ASP A 161 21.92 3.78 -11.33
CA ASP A 161 21.42 5.09 -11.77
C ASP A 161 19.90 5.17 -11.68
N PHE A 162 19.21 4.09 -11.98
CA PHE A 162 17.76 4.03 -11.80
C PHE A 162 17.38 4.12 -10.30
N ALA A 163 18.08 3.40 -9.42
CA ALA A 163 17.88 3.46 -7.98
C ALA A 163 18.09 4.88 -7.40
N LYS A 164 19.13 5.58 -7.87
CA LYS A 164 19.37 6.98 -7.49
C LYS A 164 18.23 7.91 -7.93
N ASN A 165 17.66 7.66 -9.10
CA ASN A 165 16.55 8.46 -9.61
C ASN A 165 15.26 8.20 -8.82
N LEU A 166 14.97 6.95 -8.46
CA LEU A 166 13.84 6.60 -7.60
C LEU A 166 13.91 7.26 -6.22
N LEU A 167 15.11 7.37 -5.63
CA LEU A 167 15.28 7.99 -4.31
C LEU A 167 15.22 9.53 -4.33
N LYS A 168 15.22 10.15 -5.52
CA LYS A 168 15.09 11.62 -5.67
C LYS A 168 13.67 12.06 -5.99
N SER A 169 12.82 11.13 -6.44
CA SER A 169 11.42 11.39 -6.85
C SER A 169 10.49 11.45 -5.65
#